data_3a5dad1e6f897d25a2136bb4141edf65
#
_entry.id   3a5dad1e6f897d25a2136bb4141edf65
#
_cell.length_a   1.000
_cell.length_b   1.000
_cell.length_c   1.000
_cell.angle_alpha   90.00
_cell.angle_beta   90.00
_cell.angle_gamma   90.00
#
_symmetry.space_group_name_H-M   'P 1'
#
loop_
_entity.id
_entity.type
_entity.pdbx_description
1 polymer ?
#
loop_
_entity_poly.entity_id
_entity_poly.type
_entity_poly.pdbx_seq_one_letter_code
_entity_poly.pdbx_strand_id
1 'polypeptide(L)'
;MNIKQYSIPLLLVLLILLGACRQEIPAPIAPSLVPFPTPTMGYVLNGILPTPNSLAPDVIAPATVVALANRGTPTPDGSACPPESATAQLEELPRGSNAIANEIARFLSAGGSVERLETALRNRWAILPQNGFIRNDIDLTSEGTPDIVLGLSIEEGGFFLAIGCQDRAYRVFHQLVFQQTTAPQLLFAEDMNVALAPELAVTGRFCENNDQNLCQYQTYILTWSASLGRMVNLLNLPLLTDELPEILDSDNDLVDEILVKLDYIGDINTGPLRTGRQIYDWNGTIYVLSILELDPPDYQIQVIQEADRNFLAGKMASAIELYQLAYTDEELRIWLRNEAPILESYILYRLMLAWASEGSPESAIVFERLRTDFALPIEGQPEITPFMTLGQAFWEAYSQNNDISEGCEAVQAILPEAPLALSWMNRYGARNLGYVARDMCPF
;
A
#
# COMPACT_ATOMS: atom_id res chain seq x y z
N MET A 1 4.36 53.11 55.01
CA MET A 1 3.27 53.20 56.01
C MET A 1 2.58 51.84 56.09
N ASN A 2 2.61 51.25 57.25
CA ASN A 2 2.28 49.87 57.59
C ASN A 2 0.93 49.35 57.12
N ILE A 3 0.94 48.11 56.53
CA ILE A 3 -0.20 47.20 56.64
C ILE A 3 0.34 45.87 57.18
N LYS A 4 0.01 45.64 58.51
CA LYS A 4 0.25 44.41 59.23
C LYS A 4 -0.83 43.37 58.96
N GLN A 5 -0.39 42.16 58.66
CA GLN A 5 -0.80 40.87 59.22
C GLN A 5 -2.18 40.80 59.89
N TYR A 6 -3.04 39.89 59.37
CA TYR A 6 -3.94 38.97 60.10
C TYR A 6 -4.61 38.03 59.12
N SER A 7 -4.14 36.79 58.98
CA SER A 7 -4.95 35.70 58.36
C SER A 7 -4.18 34.36 58.47
N ILE A 8 -4.07 33.78 59.67
CA ILE A 8 -3.58 32.40 59.86
C ILE A 8 -4.39 31.56 60.89
N PRO A 9 -5.62 31.81 61.26
CA PRO A 9 -6.33 30.72 61.94
C PRO A 9 -7.55 30.15 61.19
N LEU A 10 -7.90 30.58 59.99
CA LEU A 10 -9.10 30.06 59.28
C LEU A 10 -8.83 28.79 58.49
N LEU A 11 -7.58 28.50 58.14
CA LEU A 11 -7.22 27.32 57.36
C LEU A 11 -7.16 26.01 58.17
N LEU A 12 -7.04 26.08 59.48
CA LEU A 12 -6.90 24.89 60.35
C LEU A 12 -8.25 24.28 60.76
N VAL A 13 -9.36 25.03 60.67
CA VAL A 13 -10.69 24.56 61.02
C VAL A 13 -11.39 23.86 59.83
N LEU A 14 -10.98 24.18 58.60
CA LEU A 14 -11.55 23.56 57.41
C LEU A 14 -11.01 22.16 57.10
N LEU A 15 -9.83 21.81 57.66
CA LEU A 15 -9.19 20.49 57.48
C LEU A 15 -9.72 19.41 58.43
N ILE A 16 -10.49 19.75 59.48
CA ILE A 16 -11.03 18.78 60.41
C ILE A 16 -12.46 18.33 60.07
N LEU A 17 -13.14 19.03 59.16
CA LEU A 17 -14.51 18.69 58.74
C LEU A 17 -14.61 17.83 57.46
N LEU A 18 -13.47 17.51 56.84
CA LEU A 18 -13.45 16.66 55.65
C LEU A 18 -13.05 15.18 55.93
N GLY A 19 -12.91 14.83 57.22
CA GLY A 19 -12.47 13.50 57.66
C GLY A 19 -13.53 12.51 58.08
N ALA A 20 -14.82 12.81 57.97
CA ALA A 20 -15.87 11.91 58.45
C ALA A 20 -16.96 11.77 57.39
N CYS A 21 -16.86 10.76 56.58
CA CYS A 21 -17.83 9.89 55.91
C CYS A 21 -17.25 9.34 54.60
N ARG A 22 -16.25 8.46 54.72
CA ARG A 22 -16.04 7.45 53.69
C ARG A 22 -16.93 6.25 54.06
N GLN A 23 -18.15 6.26 53.62
CA GLN A 23 -18.92 5.03 53.45
C GLN A 23 -18.29 4.26 52.31
N GLU A 24 -17.63 3.13 52.59
CA GLU A 24 -17.21 2.17 51.59
C GLU A 24 -18.50 1.64 50.93
N ILE A 25 -18.79 2.11 49.72
CA ILE A 25 -19.78 1.50 48.85
C ILE A 25 -19.11 0.17 48.44
N PRO A 26 -19.74 -1.00 48.73
CA PRO A 26 -19.20 -2.26 48.26
C PRO A 26 -19.14 -2.19 46.74
N ALA A 27 -17.96 -2.50 46.18
CA ALA A 27 -17.76 -2.55 44.76
C ALA A 27 -18.82 -3.47 44.12
N PRO A 28 -19.53 -3.05 43.06
CA PRO A 28 -20.44 -3.92 42.37
C PRO A 28 -19.65 -5.19 41.96
N ILE A 29 -20.21 -6.36 42.30
CA ILE A 29 -19.67 -7.64 41.87
C ILE A 29 -19.78 -7.62 40.37
N ALA A 30 -18.64 -7.44 39.65
CA ALA A 30 -18.63 -7.54 38.22
C ALA A 30 -19.16 -8.93 37.83
N PRO A 31 -20.13 -9.02 36.93
CA PRO A 31 -20.57 -10.31 36.44
C PRO A 31 -19.34 -11.05 35.90
N SER A 32 -19.10 -12.25 36.40
CA SER A 32 -18.03 -13.12 35.90
C SER A 32 -18.32 -13.41 34.44
N LEU A 33 -17.64 -12.68 33.55
CA LEU A 33 -17.68 -13.00 32.14
C LEU A 33 -17.05 -14.37 31.97
N VAL A 34 -17.75 -15.26 31.30
CA VAL A 34 -17.16 -16.49 30.80
C VAL A 34 -15.94 -16.11 30.00
N PRO A 35 -14.72 -16.60 30.36
CA PRO A 35 -13.55 -16.28 29.58
C PRO A 35 -13.79 -16.71 28.14
N PHE A 36 -13.58 -15.79 27.20
CA PHE A 36 -13.58 -16.14 25.80
C PHE A 36 -12.60 -17.29 25.58
N PRO A 37 -12.96 -18.33 24.81
CA PRO A 37 -12.01 -19.40 24.50
C PRO A 37 -10.76 -18.78 23.86
N THR A 38 -9.60 -19.01 24.44
CA THR A 38 -8.32 -18.54 23.90
C THR A 38 -8.13 -19.19 22.53
N PRO A 39 -8.08 -18.44 21.44
CA PRO A 39 -7.84 -19.02 20.14
C PRO A 39 -6.43 -19.58 20.09
N THR A 40 -6.30 -20.90 20.09
CA THR A 40 -5.07 -21.62 19.82
C THR A 40 -4.90 -21.79 18.31
N MET A 41 -4.71 -20.71 17.57
CA MET A 41 -4.44 -20.80 16.14
C MET A 41 -3.15 -20.10 15.80
N GLY A 42 -2.22 -20.89 15.26
CA GLY A 42 -1.18 -20.33 14.41
C GLY A 42 -1.84 -19.60 13.24
N TYR A 43 -1.47 -18.35 13.03
CA TYR A 43 -2.01 -17.52 11.97
C TYR A 43 -1.64 -18.10 10.60
N VAL A 44 -2.57 -18.79 9.98
CA VAL A 44 -2.60 -18.92 8.53
C VAL A 44 -3.65 -17.92 8.08
N LEU A 45 -3.23 -16.70 7.80
CA LEU A 45 -4.06 -15.73 7.08
C LEU A 45 -4.25 -16.27 5.66
N ASN A 46 -5.29 -17.11 5.49
CA ASN A 46 -5.82 -17.41 4.19
C ASN A 46 -6.52 -16.14 3.67
N GLY A 47 -5.71 -15.16 3.25
CA GLY A 47 -6.19 -14.21 2.25
C GLY A 47 -6.60 -15.07 1.07
N ILE A 48 -7.92 -15.30 0.90
CA ILE A 48 -8.46 -15.89 -0.33
C ILE A 48 -8.26 -14.81 -1.38
N LEU A 49 -7.06 -14.78 -1.98
CA LEU A 49 -6.93 -14.30 -3.35
C LEU A 49 -7.95 -15.11 -4.16
N PRO A 50 -8.70 -14.48 -5.09
CA PRO A 50 -9.50 -15.26 -6.00
C PRO A 50 -8.57 -16.32 -6.55
N THR A 51 -8.90 -17.60 -6.28
CA THR A 51 -8.18 -18.73 -6.86
C THR A 51 -8.06 -18.42 -8.34
N PRO A 52 -6.86 -18.26 -8.91
CA PRO A 52 -6.72 -18.22 -10.35
C PRO A 52 -7.43 -19.48 -10.83
N ASN A 53 -8.39 -19.32 -11.73
CA ASN A 53 -8.97 -20.46 -12.41
C ASN A 53 -7.79 -21.32 -12.82
N SER A 54 -7.75 -22.56 -12.35
CA SER A 54 -6.67 -23.52 -12.51
C SER A 54 -6.59 -23.96 -13.99
N LEU A 55 -6.17 -23.04 -14.83
CA LEU A 55 -5.29 -23.33 -15.92
C LEU A 55 -3.91 -23.23 -15.28
N ALA A 56 -3.41 -24.35 -14.77
CA ALA A 56 -1.99 -24.45 -14.50
C ALA A 56 -1.31 -23.93 -15.77
N PRO A 57 -0.45 -22.89 -15.70
CA PRO A 57 0.37 -22.55 -16.85
C PRO A 57 1.02 -23.84 -17.26
N ASP A 58 0.98 -24.17 -18.57
CA ASP A 58 1.79 -25.27 -19.08
C ASP A 58 3.21 -24.97 -18.64
N VAL A 59 3.67 -25.65 -17.57
CA VAL A 59 5.02 -25.48 -17.04
C VAL A 59 5.93 -25.75 -18.24
N ILE A 60 6.63 -24.72 -18.70
CA ILE A 60 7.57 -24.88 -19.81
C ILE A 60 8.51 -25.99 -19.38
N ALA A 61 8.47 -27.12 -20.08
CA ALA A 61 9.22 -28.29 -19.65
C ALA A 61 10.70 -27.87 -19.49
N PRO A 62 11.41 -28.30 -18.42
CA PRO A 62 12.79 -27.90 -18.17
C PRO A 62 13.72 -28.08 -19.40
N ALA A 63 13.43 -29.08 -20.24
CA ALA A 63 14.13 -29.28 -21.52
C ALA A 63 13.89 -28.14 -22.53
N THR A 64 12.76 -27.48 -22.50
CA THR A 64 12.43 -26.35 -23.39
C THR A 64 13.17 -25.10 -22.91
N VAL A 65 13.20 -24.85 -21.62
CA VAL A 65 13.96 -23.76 -20.99
C VAL A 65 15.47 -23.88 -21.30
N VAL A 66 16.06 -25.07 -21.11
CA VAL A 66 17.46 -25.32 -21.44
C VAL A 66 17.73 -25.14 -22.94
N ALA A 67 16.80 -25.55 -23.82
CA ALA A 67 16.95 -25.39 -25.26
C ALA A 67 16.87 -23.90 -25.67
N LEU A 68 16.07 -23.10 -24.99
CA LEU A 68 15.96 -21.65 -25.19
C LEU A 68 17.21 -20.92 -24.70
N ALA A 69 17.68 -21.24 -23.49
CA ALA A 69 18.89 -20.66 -22.91
C ALA A 69 20.17 -20.96 -23.71
N ASN A 70 20.19 -22.03 -24.52
CA ASN A 70 21.31 -22.38 -25.39
C ASN A 70 21.21 -21.85 -26.83
N ARG A 71 20.24 -21.00 -27.16
CA ARG A 71 20.23 -20.32 -28.44
C ARG A 71 21.38 -19.31 -28.47
N GLY A 72 22.21 -19.40 -29.51
CA GLY A 72 23.30 -18.44 -29.70
C GLY A 72 22.78 -17.02 -29.84
N THR A 73 23.45 -16.08 -29.20
CA THR A 73 23.18 -14.64 -29.36
C THR A 73 23.21 -14.27 -30.86
N PRO A 74 22.22 -13.57 -31.38
CA PRO A 74 22.22 -13.11 -32.76
C PRO A 74 23.50 -12.31 -33.07
N THR A 75 24.05 -12.47 -34.26
CA THR A 75 25.21 -11.68 -34.66
C THR A 75 24.73 -10.26 -34.95
N PRO A 76 25.34 -9.22 -34.33
CA PRO A 76 24.94 -7.83 -34.56
C PRO A 76 24.98 -7.47 -36.05
N ASP A 77 23.91 -6.93 -36.57
CA ASP A 77 23.86 -6.35 -37.92
C ASP A 77 24.25 -4.87 -37.89
N GLY A 78 25.53 -4.59 -38.01
CA GLY A 78 26.06 -3.23 -38.03
C GLY A 78 25.55 -2.38 -39.21
N SER A 79 24.81 -2.96 -40.19
CA SER A 79 24.20 -2.23 -41.30
C SER A 79 22.81 -1.65 -40.95
N ALA A 80 22.18 -2.12 -39.87
CA ALA A 80 20.85 -1.68 -39.44
C ALA A 80 20.87 -0.21 -38.99
N CYS A 81 21.97 0.26 -38.43
CA CYS A 81 22.14 1.61 -37.92
C CYS A 81 22.89 2.55 -38.87
N PRO A 82 22.64 3.85 -38.80
CA PRO A 82 23.39 4.81 -39.56
C PRO A 82 24.86 4.85 -39.11
N PRO A 83 25.82 4.97 -40.06
CA PRO A 83 27.22 5.10 -39.70
C PRO A 83 27.49 6.42 -38.97
N GLU A 84 28.49 6.42 -38.06
CA GLU A 84 28.87 7.62 -37.35
C GLU A 84 29.27 8.75 -38.25
N SER A 85 28.83 9.96 -37.94
CA SER A 85 29.13 11.21 -38.67
C SER A 85 29.55 12.31 -37.71
N ALA A 86 30.72 12.87 -37.98
CA ALA A 86 31.22 14.04 -37.24
C ALA A 86 30.35 15.31 -37.43
N THR A 87 29.50 15.34 -38.45
CA THR A 87 28.64 16.49 -38.76
C THR A 87 27.31 16.49 -38.04
N ALA A 88 26.92 15.35 -37.44
CA ALA A 88 25.70 15.29 -36.64
C ALA A 88 25.80 16.26 -35.45
N GLN A 89 24.79 17.10 -35.27
CA GLN A 89 24.70 18.07 -34.20
C GLN A 89 23.35 17.95 -33.48
N LEU A 90 23.41 17.97 -32.14
CA LEU A 90 22.24 18.09 -31.30
C LEU A 90 21.81 19.58 -31.33
N GLU A 91 20.52 19.85 -31.51
CA GLU A 91 19.99 21.21 -31.45
C GLU A 91 19.92 21.76 -30.01
N GLU A 92 19.37 22.93 -29.79
CA GLU A 92 19.06 23.45 -28.46
C GLU A 92 18.03 22.56 -27.80
N LEU A 93 18.01 22.53 -26.46
CA LEU A 93 17.07 21.72 -25.69
C LEU A 93 15.61 22.07 -26.04
N PRO A 94 14.89 21.19 -26.69
CA PRO A 94 13.48 21.43 -27.00
C PRO A 94 12.62 21.30 -25.73
N ARG A 95 11.41 21.86 -25.78
CA ARG A 95 10.47 21.76 -24.68
C ARG A 95 9.61 20.50 -24.81
N GLY A 96 9.47 19.79 -23.68
CA GLY A 96 8.59 18.63 -23.55
C GLY A 96 9.25 17.30 -23.94
N SER A 97 8.87 16.26 -23.23
CA SER A 97 9.41 14.90 -23.32
C SER A 97 9.42 14.35 -24.75
N ASN A 98 8.30 14.49 -25.48
CA ASN A 98 8.21 14.04 -26.87
C ASN A 98 9.20 14.74 -27.81
N ALA A 99 9.40 16.06 -27.66
CA ALA A 99 10.31 16.83 -28.49
C ALA A 99 11.77 16.48 -28.18
N ILE A 100 12.09 16.26 -26.91
CA ILE A 100 13.41 15.78 -26.45
C ILE A 100 13.71 14.40 -27.05
N ALA A 101 12.76 13.44 -26.95
CA ALA A 101 12.93 12.11 -27.52
C ALA A 101 13.17 12.14 -29.02
N ASN A 102 12.39 12.92 -29.76
CA ASN A 102 12.52 13.05 -31.21
C ASN A 102 13.85 13.71 -31.61
N GLU A 103 14.33 14.71 -30.87
CA GLU A 103 15.60 15.36 -31.18
C GLU A 103 16.79 14.43 -30.90
N ILE A 104 16.73 13.60 -29.84
CA ILE A 104 17.73 12.57 -29.58
C ILE A 104 17.74 11.55 -30.72
N ALA A 105 16.57 11.04 -31.12
CA ALA A 105 16.45 10.09 -32.23
C ALA A 105 16.95 10.69 -33.57
N ARG A 106 16.64 11.97 -33.85
CA ARG A 106 17.12 12.70 -35.01
C ARG A 106 18.64 12.81 -35.02
N PHE A 107 19.25 13.19 -33.86
CA PHE A 107 20.70 13.30 -33.73
C PHE A 107 21.39 11.96 -34.01
N LEU A 108 20.91 10.87 -33.44
CA LEU A 108 21.44 9.53 -33.65
C LEU A 108 21.24 9.07 -35.09
N SER A 109 20.09 9.35 -35.71
CA SER A 109 19.81 9.05 -37.11
C SER A 109 20.69 9.83 -38.09
N ALA A 110 21.19 11.00 -37.70
CA ALA A 110 22.17 11.75 -38.47
C ALA A 110 23.62 11.23 -38.29
N GLY A 111 23.80 10.12 -37.57
CA GLY A 111 25.11 9.52 -37.27
C GLY A 111 25.79 10.10 -36.02
N GLY A 112 25.04 10.65 -35.08
CA GLY A 112 25.57 11.05 -33.78
C GLY A 112 26.00 9.84 -32.97
N SER A 113 27.18 9.84 -32.33
CA SER A 113 27.60 8.76 -31.44
C SER A 113 27.01 8.91 -30.05
N VAL A 114 26.88 7.79 -29.31
CA VAL A 114 26.34 7.75 -27.94
C VAL A 114 27.19 8.56 -26.98
N GLU A 115 28.52 8.56 -27.12
CA GLU A 115 29.43 9.34 -26.27
C GLU A 115 29.26 10.85 -26.47
N ARG A 116 28.98 11.28 -27.70
CA ARG A 116 28.70 12.70 -28.01
C ARG A 116 27.30 13.07 -27.46
N LEU A 117 26.35 12.18 -27.57
CA LEU A 117 25.03 12.35 -26.97
C LEU A 117 25.18 12.52 -25.47
N GLU A 118 25.84 11.60 -24.79
CA GLU A 118 26.06 11.68 -23.33
C GLU A 118 26.72 13.01 -22.92
N THR A 119 27.78 13.39 -23.61
CA THR A 119 28.47 14.66 -23.35
C THR A 119 27.52 15.86 -23.48
N ALA A 120 26.67 15.86 -24.50
CA ALA A 120 25.73 16.94 -24.74
C ALA A 120 24.60 16.96 -23.70
N LEU A 121 24.05 15.79 -23.33
CA LEU A 121 23.00 15.66 -22.32
C LEU A 121 23.49 16.08 -20.93
N ARG A 122 24.76 15.78 -20.58
CA ARG A 122 25.35 16.18 -19.31
C ARG A 122 25.71 17.66 -19.26
N ASN A 123 26.40 18.15 -20.28
CA ASN A 123 27.10 19.45 -20.22
C ASN A 123 26.33 20.59 -20.91
N ARG A 124 25.57 20.30 -21.95
CA ARG A 124 24.89 21.33 -22.75
C ARG A 124 23.41 21.44 -22.37
N TRP A 125 22.71 20.31 -22.33
CA TRP A 125 21.29 20.27 -21.94
C TRP A 125 21.09 20.15 -20.42
N ALA A 126 22.09 19.61 -19.71
CA ALA A 126 22.08 19.40 -18.27
C ALA A 126 20.85 18.57 -17.75
N ILE A 127 20.36 17.63 -18.58
CA ILE A 127 19.23 16.75 -18.25
C ILE A 127 19.66 15.32 -17.88
N LEU A 128 20.95 14.99 -18.01
CA LEU A 128 21.52 13.73 -17.55
C LEU A 128 22.29 13.99 -16.25
N PRO A 129 21.63 13.86 -15.09
CA PRO A 129 22.25 14.07 -13.78
C PRO A 129 23.23 12.94 -13.43
N GLN A 130 23.90 13.04 -12.28
CA GLN A 130 24.87 12.04 -11.85
C GLN A 130 24.24 10.66 -11.63
N ASN A 131 22.99 10.61 -11.16
CA ASN A 131 22.19 9.39 -10.97
C ASN A 131 21.39 8.97 -12.21
N GLY A 132 21.48 9.72 -13.31
CA GLY A 132 20.93 9.31 -14.60
C GLY A 132 21.84 8.33 -15.31
N PHE A 133 21.32 7.63 -16.31
CA PHE A 133 22.05 6.60 -17.04
C PHE A 133 21.85 6.70 -18.55
N ILE A 134 22.84 6.19 -19.29
CA ILE A 134 22.75 5.78 -20.69
C ILE A 134 23.33 4.38 -20.79
N ARG A 135 22.58 3.46 -21.41
CA ARG A 135 23.01 2.10 -21.75
C ARG A 135 22.81 1.90 -23.26
N ASN A 136 23.79 1.31 -23.92
CA ASN A 136 23.78 0.99 -25.35
C ASN A 136 24.31 -0.43 -25.63
N ASP A 137 24.15 -1.29 -24.65
CA ASP A 137 24.61 -2.68 -24.64
C ASP A 137 23.45 -3.68 -24.53
N ILE A 138 22.19 -3.24 -24.63
CA ILE A 138 20.98 -4.02 -24.47
C ILE A 138 20.29 -4.15 -25.83
N ASP A 139 20.12 -5.37 -26.33
CA ASP A 139 19.34 -5.65 -27.54
C ASP A 139 17.87 -5.94 -27.17
N LEU A 140 17.06 -4.88 -27.09
CA LEU A 140 15.66 -4.97 -26.68
C LEU A 140 14.79 -5.75 -27.66
N THR A 141 15.15 -5.70 -28.94
CA THR A 141 14.38 -6.30 -30.03
C THR A 141 14.79 -7.70 -30.38
N SER A 142 15.92 -8.18 -29.79
CA SER A 142 16.54 -9.48 -30.06
C SER A 142 16.94 -9.67 -31.54
N GLU A 143 17.22 -8.57 -32.24
CA GLU A 143 17.69 -8.58 -33.65
C GLU A 143 19.22 -8.61 -33.75
N GLY A 144 19.93 -8.57 -32.65
CA GLY A 144 21.38 -8.59 -32.56
C GLY A 144 22.05 -7.21 -32.59
N THR A 145 21.29 -6.11 -32.69
CA THR A 145 21.80 -4.74 -32.65
C THR A 145 21.45 -4.10 -31.31
N PRO A 146 22.43 -3.65 -30.50
CA PRO A 146 22.13 -3.01 -29.24
C PRO A 146 21.31 -1.73 -29.40
N ASP A 147 20.32 -1.57 -28.56
CA ASP A 147 19.47 -0.39 -28.45
C ASP A 147 20.01 0.58 -27.37
N ILE A 148 19.41 1.73 -27.28
CA ILE A 148 19.84 2.79 -26.35
C ILE A 148 18.71 3.05 -25.35
N VAL A 149 19.01 2.92 -24.06
CA VAL A 149 18.09 3.27 -22.97
C VAL A 149 18.67 4.39 -22.11
N LEU A 150 17.83 5.35 -21.76
CA LEU A 150 18.23 6.56 -21.04
C LEU A 150 17.30 6.82 -19.84
N GLY A 151 17.92 7.23 -18.74
CA GLY A 151 17.23 7.77 -17.56
C GLY A 151 17.66 9.22 -17.34
N LEU A 152 16.75 10.16 -17.58
CA LEU A 152 16.99 11.59 -17.62
C LEU A 152 16.14 12.33 -16.57
N SER A 153 16.50 13.58 -16.29
CA SER A 153 15.71 14.51 -15.48
C SER A 153 15.33 15.71 -16.35
N ILE A 154 14.05 15.89 -16.60
CA ILE A 154 13.52 16.99 -17.42
C ILE A 154 12.56 17.85 -16.59
N GLU A 155 12.13 18.99 -17.14
CA GLU A 155 11.21 19.89 -16.45
C GLU A 155 9.88 19.21 -16.05
N GLU A 156 9.40 18.27 -16.88
CA GLU A 156 8.15 17.53 -16.65
C GLU A 156 8.27 16.42 -15.59
N GLY A 157 9.50 15.96 -15.29
CA GLY A 157 9.73 14.88 -14.34
C GLY A 157 10.96 14.03 -14.64
N GLY A 158 11.06 12.87 -13.98
CA GLY A 158 12.01 11.83 -14.36
C GLY A 158 11.59 11.23 -15.70
N PHE A 159 12.53 11.09 -16.64
CA PHE A 159 12.21 10.70 -18.01
C PHE A 159 13.01 9.46 -18.42
N PHE A 160 12.30 8.38 -18.68
CA PHE A 160 12.84 7.16 -19.28
C PHE A 160 12.57 7.16 -20.78
N LEU A 161 13.58 6.76 -21.56
CA LEU A 161 13.51 6.72 -23.01
C LEU A 161 14.24 5.47 -23.53
N ALA A 162 13.58 4.67 -24.36
CA ALA A 162 14.15 3.57 -25.11
C ALA A 162 14.10 3.90 -26.61
N ILE A 163 15.23 3.77 -27.27
CA ILE A 163 15.43 4.10 -28.68
C ILE A 163 16.17 2.94 -29.35
N GLY A 164 15.65 2.47 -30.44
CA GLY A 164 16.32 1.46 -31.25
C GLY A 164 16.50 1.89 -32.71
N CYS A 165 17.33 1.16 -33.40
CA CYS A 165 17.75 1.44 -34.74
C CYS A 165 17.07 0.46 -35.71
N GLN A 166 16.28 0.97 -36.62
CA GLN A 166 15.60 0.20 -37.68
C GLN A 166 15.70 0.93 -39.01
N ASP A 167 15.94 0.20 -40.12
CA ASP A 167 15.99 0.77 -41.46
C ASP A 167 16.95 1.99 -41.60
N ARG A 168 18.09 1.96 -40.93
CA ARG A 168 19.10 3.04 -40.86
C ARG A 168 18.59 4.33 -40.22
N ALA A 169 17.62 4.23 -39.31
CA ALA A 169 17.14 5.36 -38.54
C ALA A 169 16.85 4.95 -37.12
N TYR A 170 17.15 5.82 -36.17
CA TYR A 170 16.76 5.61 -34.77
C TYR A 170 15.30 6.03 -34.57
N ARG A 171 14.55 5.19 -33.85
CA ARG A 171 13.14 5.39 -33.53
C ARG A 171 12.91 5.27 -32.03
N VAL A 172 11.99 6.04 -31.50
CA VAL A 172 11.54 5.93 -30.12
C VAL A 172 10.68 4.69 -29.98
N PHE A 173 11.13 3.72 -29.19
CA PHE A 173 10.40 2.48 -28.90
C PHE A 173 9.46 2.65 -27.72
N HIS A 174 9.89 3.43 -26.73
CA HIS A 174 9.12 3.71 -25.54
C HIS A 174 9.60 4.95 -24.81
N GLN A 175 8.69 5.60 -24.10
CA GLN A 175 9.01 6.69 -23.18
C GLN A 175 8.06 6.68 -21.99
N LEU A 176 8.59 7.03 -20.80
CA LEU A 176 7.83 7.22 -19.58
C LEU A 176 8.25 8.54 -18.93
N VAL A 177 7.27 9.27 -18.39
CA VAL A 177 7.53 10.45 -17.54
C VAL A 177 7.03 10.11 -16.14
N PHE A 178 7.96 10.16 -15.19
CA PHE A 178 7.67 9.99 -13.78
C PHE A 178 7.38 11.35 -13.14
N GLN A 179 6.52 11.37 -12.15
CA GLN A 179 6.02 12.61 -11.56
C GLN A 179 7.13 13.48 -10.91
N GLN A 180 8.11 12.84 -10.28
CA GLN A 180 9.24 13.55 -9.67
C GLN A 180 10.36 13.78 -10.67
N THR A 181 11.06 14.91 -10.56
CA THR A 181 12.13 15.31 -11.48
C THR A 181 13.44 14.53 -11.32
N THR A 182 13.51 13.62 -10.34
CA THR A 182 14.65 12.70 -10.19
C THR A 182 14.69 11.73 -11.36
N ALA A 183 15.87 11.53 -11.97
CA ALA A 183 16.03 10.55 -13.03
C ALA A 183 15.57 9.15 -12.57
N PRO A 184 14.87 8.39 -13.43
CA PRO A 184 14.48 7.03 -13.12
C PRO A 184 15.71 6.13 -12.96
N GLN A 185 15.52 4.98 -12.33
CA GLN A 185 16.55 3.96 -12.16
C GLN A 185 16.21 2.75 -13.03
N LEU A 186 17.23 2.14 -13.61
CA LEU A 186 17.14 0.84 -14.26
C LEU A 186 17.57 -0.21 -13.25
N LEU A 187 16.62 -1.01 -12.77
CA LEU A 187 16.87 -2.03 -11.75
C LEU A 187 17.39 -3.32 -12.38
N PHE A 188 16.90 -3.65 -13.59
CA PHE A 188 17.19 -4.88 -14.29
C PHE A 188 17.11 -4.68 -15.81
N ALA A 189 17.90 -5.43 -16.57
CA ALA A 189 17.95 -5.35 -18.03
C ALA A 189 18.49 -6.64 -18.66
N GLU A 190 17.86 -7.77 -18.32
CA GLU A 190 18.18 -9.10 -18.82
C GLU A 190 16.87 -9.86 -19.09
N ASP A 191 16.94 -11.09 -19.59
CA ASP A 191 15.78 -11.96 -19.85
C ASP A 191 15.25 -12.53 -18.53
N MET A 192 14.16 -11.98 -18.00
CA MET A 192 13.55 -12.39 -16.73
C MET A 192 12.66 -13.64 -16.85
N ASN A 193 12.13 -13.93 -18.02
CA ASN A 193 11.06 -14.93 -18.19
C ASN A 193 11.36 -16.00 -19.24
N VAL A 194 12.62 -16.08 -19.63
CA VAL A 194 13.15 -17.04 -20.63
C VAL A 194 12.48 -16.88 -22.00
N ALA A 195 12.00 -15.66 -22.33
CA ALA A 195 11.38 -15.35 -23.60
C ALA A 195 12.36 -14.97 -24.71
N LEU A 196 13.66 -14.89 -24.40
CA LEU A 196 14.79 -14.52 -25.28
C LEU A 196 14.89 -13.03 -25.63
N ALA A 197 13.96 -12.22 -25.22
CA ALA A 197 14.05 -10.77 -25.28
C ALA A 197 14.31 -10.25 -23.84
N PRO A 198 15.21 -9.29 -23.66
CA PRO A 198 15.42 -8.76 -22.32
C PRO A 198 14.23 -7.93 -21.86
N GLU A 199 13.90 -8.07 -20.59
CA GLU A 199 13.00 -7.16 -19.90
C GLU A 199 13.79 -6.01 -19.27
N LEU A 200 13.14 -4.85 -19.19
CA LEU A 200 13.65 -3.70 -18.45
C LEU A 200 12.77 -3.44 -17.22
N ALA A 201 13.34 -3.59 -16.04
CA ALA A 201 12.69 -3.09 -14.84
C ALA A 201 13.11 -1.65 -14.59
N VAL A 202 12.19 -0.73 -14.77
CA VAL A 202 12.41 0.72 -14.65
C VAL A 202 11.56 1.30 -13.54
N THR A 203 12.19 2.04 -12.64
CA THR A 203 11.47 2.67 -11.52
C THR A 203 11.73 4.16 -11.45
N GLY A 204 10.72 4.89 -11.00
CA GLY A 204 10.81 6.32 -10.71
C GLY A 204 9.93 6.66 -9.50
N ARG A 205 9.87 7.94 -9.13
CA ARG A 205 9.08 8.39 -7.97
C ARG A 205 7.69 8.83 -8.40
N PHE A 206 6.70 8.40 -7.64
CA PHE A 206 5.30 8.79 -7.73
C PHE A 206 4.84 9.29 -6.35
N CYS A 207 4.13 10.41 -6.31
CA CYS A 207 3.59 10.95 -5.06
C CYS A 207 2.07 11.13 -5.21
N GLU A 208 1.31 10.48 -4.36
CA GLU A 208 -0.15 10.56 -4.38
C GLU A 208 -0.61 12.02 -4.17
N ASN A 209 -1.51 12.50 -5.03
CA ASN A 209 -2.01 13.87 -5.00
C ASN A 209 -0.94 14.97 -4.95
N ASN A 210 0.29 14.70 -5.44
CA ASN A 210 1.48 15.54 -5.32
C ASN A 210 1.93 15.80 -3.86
N ASP A 211 1.49 14.99 -2.90
CA ASP A 211 1.96 15.06 -1.52
C ASP A 211 3.32 14.40 -1.38
N GLN A 212 4.34 15.20 -1.01
CA GLN A 212 5.72 14.74 -0.85
C GLN A 212 5.89 13.74 0.30
N ASN A 213 4.92 13.63 1.21
CA ASN A 213 4.92 12.65 2.30
C ASN A 213 4.33 11.30 1.87
N LEU A 214 3.66 11.24 0.72
CA LEU A 214 3.01 10.04 0.19
C LEU A 214 3.68 9.58 -1.12
N CYS A 215 5.01 9.62 -1.16
CA CYS A 215 5.77 9.21 -2.32
C CYS A 215 6.18 7.74 -2.24
N GLN A 216 5.97 7.02 -3.35
CA GLN A 216 6.37 5.62 -3.54
C GLN A 216 7.27 5.49 -4.77
N TYR A 217 7.92 4.34 -4.92
CA TYR A 217 8.51 3.92 -6.18
C TYR A 217 7.41 3.40 -7.10
N GLN A 218 7.45 3.85 -8.35
CA GLN A 218 6.58 3.36 -9.41
C GLN A 218 7.41 2.57 -10.39
N THR A 219 7.23 1.25 -10.43
CA THR A 219 8.04 0.32 -11.23
C THR A 219 7.24 -0.24 -12.39
N TYR A 220 7.88 -0.31 -13.55
CA TYR A 220 7.40 -0.93 -14.78
C TYR A 220 8.32 -2.08 -15.16
N ILE A 221 7.76 -3.17 -15.66
CA ILE A 221 8.51 -4.25 -16.31
C ILE A 221 8.16 -4.19 -17.79
N LEU A 222 9.13 -3.77 -18.60
CA LEU A 222 8.92 -3.48 -20.01
C LEU A 222 9.59 -4.54 -20.86
N THR A 223 8.89 -5.10 -21.85
CA THR A 223 9.45 -5.98 -22.87
C THR A 223 9.07 -5.50 -24.26
N TRP A 224 9.84 -5.91 -25.28
CA TRP A 224 9.55 -5.62 -26.66
C TRP A 224 8.41 -6.48 -27.21
N SER A 225 7.43 -5.86 -27.80
CA SER A 225 6.36 -6.55 -28.55
C SER A 225 6.57 -6.38 -30.05
N ALA A 226 7.09 -7.40 -30.70
CA ALA A 226 7.29 -7.36 -32.17
C ALA A 226 5.98 -7.16 -32.94
N SER A 227 4.86 -7.66 -32.43
CA SER A 227 3.54 -7.50 -33.06
C SER A 227 3.00 -6.07 -33.01
N LEU A 228 3.38 -5.31 -31.94
CA LEU A 228 2.95 -3.93 -31.75
C LEU A 228 4.03 -2.92 -32.18
N GLY A 229 5.27 -3.36 -32.42
CA GLY A 229 6.40 -2.50 -32.74
C GLY A 229 6.74 -1.51 -31.63
N ARG A 230 6.52 -1.87 -30.38
CA ARG A 230 6.78 -1.04 -29.19
C ARG A 230 6.99 -1.89 -27.95
N MET A 231 7.53 -1.28 -26.91
CA MET A 231 7.58 -1.93 -25.59
C MET A 231 6.20 -1.92 -24.93
N VAL A 232 5.93 -2.96 -24.17
CA VAL A 232 4.71 -3.16 -23.37
C VAL A 232 5.08 -3.44 -21.94
N ASN A 233 4.21 -3.06 -21.01
CA ASN A 233 4.38 -3.36 -19.59
C ASN A 233 3.86 -4.77 -19.31
N LEU A 234 4.65 -5.59 -18.65
CA LEU A 234 4.29 -6.93 -18.20
C LEU A 234 3.58 -6.96 -16.85
N LEU A 235 3.28 -5.80 -16.29
CA LEU A 235 2.40 -5.64 -15.13
C LEU A 235 1.07 -5.05 -15.62
N ASN A 236 -0.06 -5.47 -15.02
CA ASN A 236 -1.36 -4.87 -15.37
C ASN A 236 -1.40 -3.37 -15.10
N LEU A 237 -0.81 -2.97 -13.96
CA LEU A 237 -0.59 -1.59 -13.55
C LEU A 237 0.86 -1.46 -13.07
N PRO A 238 1.43 -0.26 -13.11
CA PRO A 238 2.72 -0.04 -12.49
C PRO A 238 2.71 -0.46 -11.02
N LEU A 239 3.77 -1.12 -10.57
CA LEU A 239 3.91 -1.54 -9.19
C LEU A 239 4.28 -0.33 -8.33
N LEU A 240 3.49 -0.04 -7.30
CA LEU A 240 3.75 1.01 -6.33
C LEU A 240 4.28 0.38 -5.04
N THR A 241 5.49 0.78 -4.63
CA THR A 241 6.19 0.19 -3.47
C THR A 241 6.88 1.28 -2.65
N ASP A 242 6.99 1.07 -1.35
CA ASP A 242 7.73 1.99 -0.46
C ASP A 242 9.24 1.79 -0.60
N GLU A 243 9.66 0.55 -0.82
CA GLU A 243 11.05 0.14 -1.07
C GLU A 243 11.24 -0.25 -2.54
N LEU A 244 12.49 -0.24 -2.99
CA LEU A 244 12.83 -0.73 -4.33
C LEU A 244 12.57 -2.24 -4.41
N PRO A 245 11.86 -2.73 -5.44
CA PRO A 245 11.71 -4.16 -5.64
C PRO A 245 13.07 -4.80 -6.00
N GLU A 246 13.27 -6.03 -5.55
CA GLU A 246 14.38 -6.89 -5.96
C GLU A 246 13.89 -7.82 -7.08
N ILE A 247 14.76 -8.13 -8.04
CA ILE A 247 14.47 -9.06 -9.13
C ILE A 247 15.45 -10.19 -9.02
N LEU A 248 14.96 -11.40 -8.84
CA LEU A 248 15.77 -12.60 -8.63
C LEU A 248 14.94 -13.87 -8.83
N ASP A 249 15.59 -14.93 -9.29
CA ASP A 249 15.05 -16.29 -9.32
C ASP A 249 15.02 -16.85 -7.89
N SER A 250 13.89 -16.82 -7.22
CA SER A 250 13.76 -17.17 -5.81
C SER A 250 13.48 -18.65 -5.57
N ASP A 251 12.98 -19.37 -6.56
CA ASP A 251 12.62 -20.79 -6.48
C ASP A 251 13.46 -21.71 -7.38
N ASN A 252 14.40 -21.14 -8.14
CA ASN A 252 15.34 -21.79 -9.05
C ASN A 252 14.67 -22.48 -10.25
N ASP A 253 13.66 -21.83 -10.82
CA ASP A 253 12.99 -22.29 -12.03
C ASP A 253 13.51 -21.60 -13.31
N LEU A 254 14.47 -20.68 -13.19
CA LEU A 254 15.09 -19.87 -14.23
C LEU A 254 14.23 -18.68 -14.71
N VAL A 255 13.15 -18.42 -14.05
CA VAL A 255 12.34 -17.21 -14.21
C VAL A 255 12.59 -16.29 -13.03
N ASP A 256 12.84 -15.03 -13.26
CA ASP A 256 13.04 -14.09 -12.15
C ASP A 256 11.68 -13.57 -11.63
N GLU A 257 11.48 -13.63 -10.32
CA GLU A 257 10.36 -13.01 -9.63
C GLU A 257 10.67 -11.55 -9.28
N ILE A 258 9.58 -10.81 -9.01
CA ILE A 258 9.66 -9.48 -8.43
C ILE A 258 9.33 -9.58 -6.94
N LEU A 259 10.35 -9.47 -6.11
CA LEU A 259 10.23 -9.48 -4.65
C LEU A 259 10.10 -8.05 -4.12
N VAL A 260 9.02 -7.80 -3.39
CA VAL A 260 8.77 -6.53 -2.70
C VAL A 260 8.79 -6.76 -1.19
N LYS A 261 9.73 -6.12 -0.51
CA LYS A 261 9.74 -6.07 0.95
C LYS A 261 8.76 -5.01 1.43
N LEU A 262 8.01 -5.34 2.47
CA LEU A 262 7.06 -4.45 3.13
C LEU A 262 7.64 -4.07 4.50
N ASP A 263 8.78 -3.37 4.50
CA ASP A 263 9.49 -3.00 5.73
C ASP A 263 9.02 -1.66 6.32
N TYR A 264 8.25 -0.89 5.54
CA TYR A 264 7.74 0.39 5.97
C TYR A 264 6.52 0.22 6.90
N ILE A 265 6.73 0.51 8.17
CA ILE A 265 5.69 0.39 9.23
C ILE A 265 4.64 1.51 9.18
N GLY A 266 4.84 2.51 8.33
CA GLY A 266 3.96 3.67 8.20
C GLY A 266 4.33 4.85 9.11
N ASP A 267 3.61 5.95 8.93
CA ASP A 267 3.70 7.19 9.71
C ASP A 267 2.31 7.79 9.94
N ILE A 268 2.25 9.01 10.47
CA ILE A 268 0.98 9.68 10.77
C ILE A 268 0.13 9.97 9.51
N ASN A 269 0.75 10.07 8.32
CA ASN A 269 0.07 10.37 7.07
C ASN A 269 -0.43 9.09 6.38
N THR A 270 0.39 8.04 6.41
CA THR A 270 0.08 6.74 5.80
C THR A 270 -0.73 5.84 6.71
N GLY A 271 -0.57 6.00 8.03
CA GLY A 271 -1.10 5.12 9.06
C GLY A 271 -0.22 3.89 9.31
N PRO A 272 -0.59 3.01 10.27
CA PRO A 272 0.17 1.81 10.59
C PRO A 272 0.03 0.77 9.47
N LEU A 273 1.15 0.41 8.82
CA LEU A 273 1.21 -0.60 7.78
C LEU A 273 1.73 -1.92 8.32
N ARG A 274 1.29 -3.03 7.71
CA ARG A 274 1.79 -4.38 8.01
C ARG A 274 3.08 -4.59 7.27
N THR A 275 4.10 -5.08 7.96
CA THR A 275 5.34 -5.57 7.36
C THR A 275 5.16 -6.95 6.76
N GLY A 276 6.14 -7.40 5.97
CA GLY A 276 6.08 -8.69 5.28
C GLY A 276 6.73 -8.65 3.91
N ARG A 277 6.19 -9.45 2.99
CA ARG A 277 6.67 -9.50 1.60
C ARG A 277 5.58 -9.82 0.60
N GLN A 278 5.80 -9.37 -0.62
CA GLN A 278 5.02 -9.73 -1.81
C GLN A 278 5.95 -10.35 -2.84
N ILE A 279 5.49 -11.39 -3.54
CA ILE A 279 6.19 -12.00 -4.66
C ILE A 279 5.25 -11.98 -5.85
N TYR A 280 5.75 -11.45 -6.96
CA TYR A 280 5.06 -11.45 -8.24
C TYR A 280 5.74 -12.43 -9.16
N ASP A 281 5.01 -13.46 -9.61
CA ASP A 281 5.48 -14.49 -10.52
C ASP A 281 4.99 -14.27 -11.94
N TRP A 282 5.73 -14.82 -12.89
CA TRP A 282 5.36 -14.87 -14.28
C TRP A 282 4.30 -15.95 -14.55
N ASN A 283 3.14 -15.57 -15.03
CA ASN A 283 2.07 -16.54 -15.34
C ASN A 283 2.05 -17.00 -16.81
N GLY A 284 3.11 -16.74 -17.58
CA GLY A 284 3.20 -17.00 -19.01
C GLY A 284 2.77 -15.82 -19.88
N THR A 285 2.26 -14.71 -19.32
CA THR A 285 1.80 -13.53 -20.06
C THR A 285 2.16 -12.22 -19.37
N ILE A 286 1.99 -12.14 -18.04
CA ILE A 286 2.26 -10.98 -17.20
C ILE A 286 2.74 -11.45 -15.81
N TYR A 287 3.39 -10.55 -15.08
CA TYR A 287 3.67 -10.73 -13.66
C TYR A 287 2.43 -10.48 -12.81
N VAL A 288 2.11 -11.42 -11.94
CA VAL A 288 0.95 -11.37 -11.04
C VAL A 288 1.39 -11.61 -9.60
N LEU A 289 0.73 -10.97 -8.65
CA LEU A 289 0.96 -11.26 -7.23
C LEU A 289 0.60 -12.72 -6.94
N SER A 290 1.58 -13.54 -6.61
CA SER A 290 1.43 -14.96 -6.28
C SER A 290 1.44 -15.19 -4.77
N ILE A 291 2.31 -14.47 -4.05
CA ILE A 291 2.47 -14.60 -2.61
C ILE A 291 2.34 -13.23 -1.95
N LEU A 292 1.46 -13.15 -0.96
CA LEU A 292 1.40 -12.06 0.02
C LEU A 292 1.57 -12.68 1.40
N GLU A 293 2.72 -12.47 2.01
CA GLU A 293 3.01 -12.93 3.35
C GLU A 293 3.20 -11.71 4.24
N LEU A 294 2.29 -11.53 5.19
CA LEU A 294 2.33 -10.45 6.14
C LEU A 294 2.79 -10.97 7.51
N ASP A 295 3.67 -10.24 8.15
CA ASP A 295 4.05 -10.50 9.53
C ASP A 295 2.83 -10.39 10.47
N PRO A 296 2.88 -10.97 11.66
CA PRO A 296 1.84 -10.77 12.66
C PRO A 296 1.56 -9.27 12.89
N PRO A 297 0.31 -8.87 13.18
CA PRO A 297 -0.01 -7.47 13.43
C PRO A 297 0.64 -6.99 14.73
N ASP A 298 1.26 -5.81 14.67
CA ASP A 298 1.86 -5.14 15.82
C ASP A 298 0.89 -4.21 16.56
N TYR A 299 -0.13 -3.72 15.85
CA TYR A 299 -1.04 -2.70 16.35
C TYR A 299 -2.48 -3.19 16.38
N GLN A 300 -3.19 -2.86 17.47
CA GLN A 300 -4.60 -3.22 17.66
C GLN A 300 -5.48 -2.79 16.48
N ILE A 301 -5.26 -1.59 15.96
CA ILE A 301 -6.02 -1.09 14.81
C ILE A 301 -5.82 -1.95 13.54
N GLN A 302 -4.66 -2.58 13.34
CA GLN A 302 -4.43 -3.45 12.18
C GLN A 302 -5.32 -4.70 12.24
N VAL A 303 -5.48 -5.28 13.42
CA VAL A 303 -6.38 -6.42 13.64
C VAL A 303 -7.85 -6.00 13.45
N ILE A 304 -8.23 -4.83 13.98
CA ILE A 304 -9.57 -4.27 13.82
C ILE A 304 -9.90 -4.04 12.34
N GLN A 305 -9.00 -3.43 11.57
CA GLN A 305 -9.23 -3.19 10.15
C GLN A 305 -9.31 -4.48 9.33
N GLU A 306 -8.62 -5.52 9.73
CA GLU A 306 -8.77 -6.84 9.12
C GLU A 306 -10.10 -7.49 9.49
N ALA A 307 -10.53 -7.36 10.74
CA ALA A 307 -11.86 -7.77 11.19
C ALA A 307 -12.96 -7.03 10.41
N ASP A 308 -12.81 -5.71 10.21
CA ASP A 308 -13.75 -4.90 9.44
C ASP A 308 -13.83 -5.34 7.97
N ARG A 309 -12.70 -5.65 7.34
CA ARG A 309 -12.70 -6.21 5.97
C ARG A 309 -13.47 -7.51 5.89
N ASN A 310 -13.29 -8.42 6.86
CA ASN A 310 -14.04 -9.66 6.92
C ASN A 310 -15.53 -9.43 7.20
N PHE A 311 -15.85 -8.51 8.10
CA PHE A 311 -17.21 -8.11 8.44
C PHE A 311 -17.95 -7.56 7.22
N LEU A 312 -17.37 -6.60 6.52
CA LEU A 312 -17.93 -5.99 5.30
C LEU A 312 -18.04 -6.98 4.13
N ALA A 313 -17.20 -8.02 4.11
CA ALA A 313 -17.26 -9.11 3.15
C ALA A 313 -18.27 -10.22 3.54
N GLY A 314 -19.01 -10.08 4.66
CA GLY A 314 -19.95 -11.08 5.15
C GLY A 314 -19.32 -12.32 5.79
N LYS A 315 -18.02 -12.30 6.10
CA LYS A 315 -17.30 -13.41 6.74
C LYS A 315 -17.36 -13.27 8.26
N MET A 316 -18.58 -13.41 8.84
CA MET A 316 -18.86 -13.05 10.23
C MET A 316 -18.04 -13.84 11.24
N ALA A 317 -17.87 -15.16 11.08
CA ALA A 317 -17.08 -15.97 12.00
C ALA A 317 -15.63 -15.46 12.11
N SER A 318 -14.97 -15.21 10.98
CA SER A 318 -13.60 -14.67 10.96
C SER A 318 -13.53 -13.24 11.54
N ALA A 319 -14.55 -12.41 11.28
CA ALA A 319 -14.61 -11.07 11.85
C ALA A 319 -14.70 -11.11 13.37
N ILE A 320 -15.58 -12.00 13.92
CA ILE A 320 -15.75 -12.18 15.36
C ILE A 320 -14.44 -12.62 16.02
N GLU A 321 -13.76 -13.62 15.45
CA GLU A 321 -12.47 -14.10 15.97
C GLU A 321 -11.43 -12.98 16.03
N LEU A 322 -11.33 -12.18 14.98
CA LEU A 322 -10.38 -11.06 14.93
C LEU A 322 -10.74 -9.91 15.87
N TYR A 323 -12.04 -9.58 16.01
CA TYR A 323 -12.44 -8.58 17.01
C TYR A 323 -12.17 -9.06 18.44
N GLN A 324 -12.42 -10.36 18.72
CA GLN A 324 -12.09 -10.94 20.03
C GLN A 324 -10.59 -10.90 20.30
N LEU A 325 -9.76 -11.24 19.30
CA LEU A 325 -8.32 -11.12 19.38
C LEU A 325 -7.90 -9.69 19.68
N ALA A 326 -8.37 -8.72 18.87
CA ALA A 326 -8.07 -7.30 19.07
C ALA A 326 -8.47 -6.79 20.46
N TYR A 327 -9.49 -7.40 21.07
CA TYR A 327 -9.97 -7.03 22.40
C TYR A 327 -9.17 -7.65 23.54
N THR A 328 -8.60 -8.84 23.35
CA THR A 328 -8.01 -9.66 24.44
C THR A 328 -6.48 -9.73 24.39
N ASP A 329 -5.87 -9.41 23.25
CA ASP A 329 -4.42 -9.51 23.11
C ASP A 329 -3.75 -8.24 23.66
N GLU A 330 -3.11 -8.39 24.82
CA GLU A 330 -2.39 -7.31 25.53
C GLU A 330 -1.03 -6.99 24.88
N GLU A 331 -0.53 -7.81 23.95
CA GLU A 331 0.74 -7.57 23.24
C GLU A 331 0.56 -6.55 22.09
N LEU A 332 -0.66 -6.35 21.63
CA LEU A 332 -0.98 -5.39 20.57
C LEU A 332 -0.77 -3.95 21.06
N ARG A 333 0.06 -3.22 20.33
CA ARG A 333 0.35 -1.82 20.64
C ARG A 333 -0.75 -0.89 20.14
N ILE A 334 -0.83 0.31 20.73
CA ILE A 334 -1.64 1.42 20.24
C ILE A 334 -0.83 2.26 19.25
N TRP A 335 -1.47 2.77 18.20
CA TRP A 335 -0.84 3.65 17.21
C TRP A 335 -0.98 5.13 17.59
N LEU A 336 -2.22 5.56 17.89
CA LEU A 336 -2.50 6.93 18.30
C LEU A 336 -2.58 7.03 19.84
N ARG A 337 -2.12 8.15 20.35
CA ARG A 337 -2.20 8.40 21.80
C ARG A 337 -3.67 8.39 22.27
N ASN A 338 -3.95 7.70 23.36
CA ASN A 338 -5.27 7.59 24.01
C ASN A 338 -6.34 6.90 23.15
N GLU A 339 -5.97 6.08 22.15
CA GLU A 339 -6.95 5.40 21.30
C GLU A 339 -7.56 4.14 21.94
N ALA A 340 -6.88 3.48 22.88
CA ALA A 340 -7.30 2.21 23.43
C ALA A 340 -8.78 2.17 23.87
N PRO A 341 -9.29 3.08 24.71
CA PRO A 341 -10.71 3.03 25.12
C PRO A 341 -11.68 3.24 23.94
N ILE A 342 -11.25 3.98 22.92
CA ILE A 342 -12.06 4.25 21.74
C ILE A 342 -12.14 2.98 20.88
N LEU A 343 -11.01 2.32 20.66
CA LEU A 343 -10.95 1.06 19.93
C LEU A 343 -11.69 -0.05 20.67
N GLU A 344 -11.57 -0.14 21.99
CA GLU A 344 -12.33 -1.08 22.81
C GLU A 344 -13.84 -0.89 22.64
N SER A 345 -14.33 0.36 22.71
CA SER A 345 -15.75 0.66 22.51
C SER A 345 -16.20 0.34 21.07
N TYR A 346 -15.35 0.59 20.08
CA TYR A 346 -15.60 0.22 18.69
C TYR A 346 -15.66 -1.29 18.51
N ILE A 347 -14.72 -2.04 19.07
CA ILE A 347 -14.71 -3.51 19.01
C ILE A 347 -15.99 -4.09 19.59
N LEU A 348 -16.40 -3.63 20.77
CA LEU A 348 -17.65 -4.09 21.40
C LEU A 348 -18.87 -3.76 20.53
N TYR A 349 -18.91 -2.57 19.95
CA TYR A 349 -19.98 -2.20 19.01
C TYR A 349 -20.00 -3.15 17.80
N ARG A 350 -18.85 -3.46 17.18
CA ARG A 350 -18.75 -4.38 16.05
C ARG A 350 -19.10 -5.82 16.41
N LEU A 351 -18.62 -6.31 17.54
CA LEU A 351 -18.97 -7.64 18.05
C LEU A 351 -20.47 -7.78 18.28
N MET A 352 -21.12 -6.76 18.86
CA MET A 352 -22.57 -6.74 19.03
C MET A 352 -23.30 -6.89 17.69
N LEU A 353 -22.91 -6.13 16.66
CA LEU A 353 -23.49 -6.23 15.31
C LEU A 353 -23.24 -7.61 14.68
N ALA A 354 -22.01 -8.12 14.79
CA ALA A 354 -21.65 -9.43 14.23
C ALA A 354 -22.45 -10.56 14.87
N TRP A 355 -22.55 -10.60 16.19
CA TRP A 355 -23.37 -11.59 16.89
C TRP A 355 -24.88 -11.43 16.61
N ALA A 356 -25.36 -10.18 16.47
CA ALA A 356 -26.76 -9.93 16.10
C ALA A 356 -27.07 -10.47 14.69
N SER A 357 -26.13 -10.33 13.73
CA SER A 357 -26.32 -10.87 12.37
C SER A 357 -26.40 -12.39 12.32
N GLU A 358 -25.74 -13.07 13.28
CA GLU A 358 -25.82 -14.52 13.45
C GLU A 358 -27.04 -14.95 14.31
N GLY A 359 -27.86 -14.02 14.79
CA GLY A 359 -28.97 -14.28 15.67
C GLY A 359 -28.55 -14.83 17.03
N SER A 360 -27.34 -14.56 17.46
CA SER A 360 -26.75 -15.11 18.67
C SER A 360 -27.10 -14.29 19.92
N PRO A 361 -27.40 -14.94 21.07
CA PRO A 361 -27.66 -14.26 22.33
C PRO A 361 -26.45 -13.51 22.88
N GLU A 362 -25.23 -13.80 22.41
CA GLU A 362 -23.98 -13.08 22.75
C GLU A 362 -24.05 -11.60 22.41
N SER A 363 -24.86 -11.22 21.41
CA SER A 363 -25.11 -9.82 21.06
C SER A 363 -25.60 -8.99 22.24
N ALA A 364 -26.53 -9.57 23.07
CA ALA A 364 -27.05 -8.92 24.27
C ALA A 364 -25.95 -8.74 25.35
N ILE A 365 -25.12 -9.76 25.54
CA ILE A 365 -24.02 -9.73 26.52
C ILE A 365 -23.02 -8.65 26.16
N VAL A 366 -22.64 -8.59 24.89
CA VAL A 366 -21.69 -7.57 24.38
C VAL A 366 -22.29 -6.18 24.48
N PHE A 367 -23.58 -6.00 24.16
CA PHE A 367 -24.25 -4.71 24.34
C PHE A 367 -24.24 -4.24 25.79
N GLU A 368 -24.58 -5.13 26.75
CA GLU A 368 -24.56 -4.80 28.18
C GLU A 368 -23.16 -4.40 28.64
N ARG A 369 -22.12 -5.03 28.11
CA ARG A 369 -20.73 -4.64 28.38
C ARG A 369 -20.42 -3.27 27.81
N LEU A 370 -20.74 -3.02 26.53
CA LEU A 370 -20.55 -1.71 25.91
C LEU A 370 -21.25 -0.61 26.72
N ARG A 371 -22.48 -0.86 27.13
CA ARG A 371 -23.29 0.05 27.94
C ARG A 371 -22.71 0.31 29.33
N THR A 372 -22.14 -0.72 29.96
CA THR A 372 -21.60 -0.60 31.33
C THR A 372 -20.25 0.11 31.35
N ASP A 373 -19.37 -0.25 30.40
CA ASP A 373 -18.00 0.23 30.40
C ASP A 373 -17.86 1.64 29.79
N PHE A 374 -18.80 2.02 28.90
CA PHE A 374 -18.74 3.27 28.12
C PHE A 374 -20.00 4.16 28.23
N ALA A 375 -20.82 3.97 29.26
CA ALA A 375 -22.09 4.69 29.44
C ALA A 375 -21.96 6.21 29.62
N LEU A 376 -20.85 6.66 30.18
CA LEU A 376 -20.62 8.07 30.50
C LEU A 376 -19.41 8.61 29.75
N PRO A 377 -19.49 9.87 29.26
CA PRO A 377 -18.30 10.52 28.71
C PRO A 377 -17.22 10.57 29.78
N ILE A 378 -16.05 10.06 29.46
CA ILE A 378 -14.86 10.26 30.32
C ILE A 378 -14.43 11.70 30.11
N GLU A 379 -14.23 12.46 31.22
CA GLU A 379 -13.82 13.84 31.16
C GLU A 379 -12.51 14.00 30.38
N GLY A 380 -12.55 14.84 29.33
CA GLY A 380 -11.43 15.03 28.41
C GLY A 380 -11.32 14.00 27.28
N GLN A 381 -12.27 13.03 27.16
CA GLN A 381 -12.29 12.03 26.10
C GLN A 381 -13.71 11.85 25.54
N PRO A 382 -14.30 12.89 24.90
CA PRO A 382 -15.66 12.83 24.37
C PRO A 382 -15.81 11.83 23.22
N GLU A 383 -14.70 11.37 22.65
CA GLU A 383 -14.65 10.46 21.50
C GLU A 383 -15.06 9.03 21.83
N ILE A 384 -15.12 8.63 23.11
CA ILE A 384 -15.44 7.25 23.52
C ILE A 384 -16.92 6.96 23.38
N THR A 385 -17.77 7.95 23.61
CA THR A 385 -19.24 7.77 23.62
C THR A 385 -19.91 7.58 22.25
N PRO A 386 -19.34 7.98 21.10
CA PRO A 386 -20.01 7.78 19.82
C PRO A 386 -20.41 6.35 19.53
N PHE A 387 -19.55 5.37 19.80
CA PHE A 387 -19.87 3.96 19.53
C PHE A 387 -20.90 3.40 20.51
N MET A 388 -20.91 3.86 21.77
CA MET A 388 -21.98 3.56 22.71
C MET A 388 -23.31 4.14 22.22
N THR A 389 -23.31 5.39 21.69
CA THR A 389 -24.51 6.00 21.13
C THR A 389 -25.07 5.23 19.94
N LEU A 390 -24.19 4.81 19.01
CA LEU A 390 -24.57 3.96 17.89
C LEU A 390 -25.09 2.59 18.35
N GLY A 391 -24.43 1.98 19.33
CA GLY A 391 -24.81 0.70 19.93
C GLY A 391 -26.17 0.76 20.62
N GLN A 392 -26.47 1.85 21.33
CA GLN A 392 -27.76 2.09 21.98
C GLN A 392 -28.89 2.17 20.93
N ALA A 393 -28.70 2.97 19.88
CA ALA A 393 -29.70 3.13 18.83
C ALA A 393 -29.99 1.80 18.10
N PHE A 394 -28.90 1.06 17.77
CA PHE A 394 -29.04 -0.27 17.19
C PHE A 394 -29.85 -1.18 18.09
N TRP A 395 -29.47 -1.30 19.36
CA TRP A 395 -30.06 -2.24 20.29
C TRP A 395 -31.52 -1.94 20.59
N GLU A 396 -31.90 -0.69 20.74
CA GLU A 396 -33.26 -0.25 20.98
C GLU A 396 -34.24 -0.65 19.84
N ALA A 397 -33.77 -0.62 18.60
CA ALA A 397 -34.55 -1.06 17.45
C ALA A 397 -34.52 -2.60 17.30
N TYR A 398 -33.30 -3.17 17.25
CA TYR A 398 -33.08 -4.60 17.04
C TYR A 398 -33.79 -5.48 18.07
N SER A 399 -33.74 -5.14 19.36
CA SER A 399 -34.29 -5.98 20.44
C SER A 399 -35.80 -6.13 20.43
N GLN A 400 -36.52 -5.35 19.62
CA GLN A 400 -37.98 -5.45 19.51
C GLN A 400 -38.42 -6.65 18.67
N ASN A 401 -37.75 -6.91 17.56
CA ASN A 401 -38.13 -7.90 16.56
C ASN A 401 -36.99 -8.86 16.19
N ASN A 402 -35.79 -8.63 16.70
CA ASN A 402 -34.52 -9.23 16.24
C ASN A 402 -34.27 -8.99 14.75
N ASP A 403 -34.68 -7.82 14.24
CA ASP A 403 -34.44 -7.39 12.86
C ASP A 403 -33.21 -6.50 12.78
N ILE A 404 -32.16 -7.05 12.15
CA ILE A 404 -30.88 -6.35 12.02
C ILE A 404 -30.98 -5.11 11.12
N SER A 405 -31.86 -5.13 10.11
CA SER A 405 -32.07 -4.00 9.21
C SER A 405 -32.68 -2.82 9.94
N GLU A 406 -33.68 -3.05 10.80
CA GLU A 406 -34.27 -1.99 11.65
C GLU A 406 -33.22 -1.40 12.60
N GLY A 407 -32.36 -2.25 13.18
CA GLY A 407 -31.22 -1.81 13.99
C GLY A 407 -30.26 -0.92 13.21
N CYS A 408 -29.91 -1.31 11.99
CA CYS A 408 -29.01 -0.53 11.14
C CYS A 408 -29.64 0.77 10.64
N GLU A 409 -30.93 0.79 10.31
CA GLU A 409 -31.64 2.02 9.97
C GLU A 409 -31.60 3.04 11.12
N ALA A 410 -31.76 2.59 12.36
CA ALA A 410 -31.64 3.44 13.54
C ALA A 410 -30.22 4.01 13.69
N VAL A 411 -29.18 3.21 13.45
CA VAL A 411 -27.79 3.69 13.43
C VAL A 411 -27.58 4.75 12.36
N GLN A 412 -28.03 4.50 11.13
CA GLN A 412 -27.88 5.46 10.02
C GLN A 412 -28.60 6.77 10.31
N ALA A 413 -29.74 6.72 10.99
CA ALA A 413 -30.51 7.91 11.34
C ALA A 413 -29.79 8.82 12.33
N ILE A 414 -29.06 8.26 13.31
CA ILE A 414 -28.36 9.05 14.33
C ILE A 414 -26.90 9.34 14.00
N LEU A 415 -26.31 8.70 13.00
CA LEU A 415 -24.89 8.88 12.64
C LEU A 415 -24.51 10.34 12.36
N PRO A 416 -25.35 11.19 11.73
CA PRO A 416 -25.06 12.61 11.59
C PRO A 416 -24.90 13.36 12.92
N GLU A 417 -25.52 12.87 14.01
CA GLU A 417 -25.42 13.42 15.36
C GLU A 417 -24.16 12.92 16.11
N ALA A 418 -23.56 11.84 15.60
CA ALA A 418 -22.34 11.24 16.13
C ALA A 418 -21.16 11.28 15.14
N PRO A 419 -20.79 12.46 14.59
CA PRO A 419 -19.77 12.56 13.53
C PRO A 419 -18.39 12.10 13.99
N LEU A 420 -18.11 12.07 15.29
CA LEU A 420 -16.85 11.62 15.84
C LEU A 420 -16.62 10.12 15.60
N ALA A 421 -17.67 9.28 15.51
CA ALA A 421 -17.52 7.85 15.25
C ALA A 421 -16.78 7.59 13.93
N LEU A 422 -17.28 8.21 12.84
CA LEU A 422 -16.70 8.06 11.52
C LEU A 422 -15.36 8.79 11.39
N SER A 423 -15.25 10.01 11.94
CA SER A 423 -14.01 10.79 11.86
C SER A 423 -12.87 10.15 12.61
N TRP A 424 -13.16 9.46 13.73
CA TRP A 424 -12.13 8.74 14.46
C TRP A 424 -11.56 7.59 13.64
N MET A 425 -12.41 6.74 13.07
CA MET A 425 -11.97 5.58 12.28
C MET A 425 -11.21 5.97 11.00
N ASN A 426 -11.40 7.19 10.50
CA ASN A 426 -10.70 7.73 9.35
C ASN A 426 -9.39 8.48 9.70
N ARG A 427 -8.88 8.41 10.93
CA ARG A 427 -7.63 9.09 11.36
C ARG A 427 -6.35 8.31 11.03
N TYR A 428 -6.47 7.08 10.55
CA TYR A 428 -5.33 6.19 10.42
C TYR A 428 -4.55 6.34 9.10
N GLY A 429 -4.64 7.50 8.47
CA GLY A 429 -3.84 7.84 7.30
C GLY A 429 -4.36 7.31 5.97
N ALA A 430 -3.73 7.77 4.89
CA ALA A 430 -4.25 7.59 3.53
C ALA A 430 -4.18 6.14 3.00
N ARG A 431 -3.33 5.30 3.57
CA ARG A 431 -3.14 3.92 3.11
C ARG A 431 -3.86 2.87 3.97
N ASN A 432 -4.64 3.31 4.93
CA ASN A 432 -5.47 2.45 5.76
C ASN A 432 -6.92 2.43 5.28
N LEU A 433 -7.72 1.55 5.87
CA LEU A 433 -9.13 1.42 5.52
C LEU A 433 -9.86 2.74 5.78
N GLY A 434 -10.49 3.28 4.73
CA GLY A 434 -11.39 4.43 4.84
C GLY A 434 -12.83 3.97 5.01
N TYR A 435 -13.55 4.60 5.95
CA TYR A 435 -14.93 4.25 6.29
C TYR A 435 -15.91 5.31 5.76
N VAL A 436 -17.02 4.83 5.24
CA VAL A 436 -18.19 5.67 4.91
C VAL A 436 -19.36 5.34 5.85
N ALA A 437 -20.38 6.21 5.87
CA ALA A 437 -21.50 6.08 6.80
C ALA A 437 -22.14 4.68 6.82
N ARG A 438 -22.38 4.09 5.64
CA ARG A 438 -22.99 2.76 5.54
C ARG A 438 -22.15 1.64 6.16
N ASP A 439 -20.81 1.82 6.24
CA ASP A 439 -19.93 0.80 6.78
C ASP A 439 -20.09 0.66 8.31
N MET A 440 -20.66 1.67 8.97
CA MET A 440 -20.91 1.61 10.42
C MET A 440 -21.96 0.54 10.76
N CYS A 441 -22.97 0.31 9.91
CA CYS A 441 -23.94 -0.76 10.02
C CYS A 441 -24.40 -1.16 8.61
N PRO A 442 -23.81 -2.21 8.00
CA PRO A 442 -23.95 -2.50 6.57
C PRO A 442 -25.08 -3.48 6.20
N PHE A 443 -26.01 -3.76 7.11
CA PHE A 443 -27.11 -4.73 6.92
C PHE A 443 -28.41 -4.11 6.45
#